data_ca3c9f28f068b684862e1a862cb7a83c
#
_entry.id   ca3c9f28f068b684862e1a862cb7a83c
#
_cell.length_a   1.000
_cell.length_b   1.000
_cell.length_c   1.000
_cell.angle_alpha   90.00
_cell.angle_beta   90.00
_cell.angle_gamma   90.00
#
_symmetry.space_group_name_H-M   'P 1'
#
loop_
_entity.id
_entity.type
_entity.pdbx_description
1 polymer ?
#
loop_
_entity_poly.entity_id
_entity_poly.type
_entity_poly.pdbx_seq_one_letter_code
_entity_poly.pdbx_strand_id
1 'polypeptide(L)'
;MTEYMKLRYTLLALLLGMVSYTTSTTLYGQEETPRISGILQANANLFIRDSLIGAANIPQYERQFFGGEAWMGLNYNHKGFDIGVRYDLFNNSNLLNPTDSYTAQGIGMWYVSKNVYGLGVTAGYIYDQIGSGMIFRSWEDRPLLIDNALKGMRLDYQLTDNINIKGFSGRQKNLFDTYASVISGANLEGFFTLSDSLNISIMPGIGMVHRNHNDNVIANLVNVVSTYHPNDSIGILYNTYAMTLYNTLNIGNFSWYIEGAYKTRDNFFDPLAERTLFTGATTLGKFVFRPGNIIYSSLSYAQEGLSVSVEVKRTENFTFRADPFVALNRGLINFLPPMAKIHTYRLKSRYIAATQEINEQAIQAELRYQLHKKWNIGFAFSNITTLEQDLLYRDIDIELTYKPHRNMSILFGVQSQRYNQEVYEEKPDVPIVETLIPYVEVLYKMDRKRSLRFEFQYMNIGQDEKAGFRQDYGQWLFGQVEFSIAPKWTFTVSDMFNVDPGKNSPVDENGDKIAIHYPRFDIFYNHKANRFSLSYVKQVEGVVCTGGICRLEPAFNGVRFSVTSTF
;
A
#
# COMPACT_ATOMS: atom_id res chain seq x y z
N MET A 1 -21.27 1.67 33.80
CA MET A 1 -19.85 2.02 33.76
C MET A 1 -18.92 0.93 34.31
N THR A 2 -19.37 0.06 35.20
CA THR A 2 -18.56 -0.97 35.88
C THR A 2 -18.45 -2.32 35.13
N GLU A 3 -19.42 -2.72 34.32
CA GLU A 3 -19.36 -3.99 33.56
C GLU A 3 -18.44 -3.91 32.29
N TYR A 4 -18.44 -2.78 31.61
CA TYR A 4 -17.58 -2.54 30.46
C TYR A 4 -16.08 -2.51 30.82
N MET A 5 -15.77 -2.04 32.02
CA MET A 5 -14.38 -2.05 32.52
C MET A 5 -13.92 -3.47 32.89
N LYS A 6 -14.76 -4.30 33.48
CA LYS A 6 -14.42 -5.68 33.81
C LYS A 6 -14.15 -6.54 32.59
N LEU A 7 -14.93 -6.38 31.52
CA LEU A 7 -14.72 -7.10 30.25
C LEU A 7 -13.37 -6.73 29.59
N ARG A 8 -12.95 -5.46 29.70
CA ARG A 8 -11.67 -4.97 29.18
C ARG A 8 -10.45 -5.58 29.89
N TYR A 9 -10.50 -5.71 31.21
CA TYR A 9 -9.40 -6.31 31.99
C TYR A 9 -9.36 -7.84 31.83
N THR A 10 -10.48 -8.50 31.62
CA THR A 10 -10.54 -9.95 31.39
C THR A 10 -9.97 -10.31 30.01
N LEU A 11 -10.22 -9.50 28.97
CA LEU A 11 -9.64 -9.68 27.64
C LEU A 11 -8.11 -9.42 27.62
N LEU A 12 -7.65 -8.40 28.35
CA LEU A 12 -6.22 -8.11 28.46
C LEU A 12 -5.48 -9.21 29.26
N ALA A 13 -6.10 -9.77 30.30
CA ALA A 13 -5.56 -10.87 31.08
C ALA A 13 -5.54 -12.20 30.28
N LEU A 14 -6.57 -12.44 29.43
CA LEU A 14 -6.59 -13.58 28.50
C LEU A 14 -5.52 -13.46 27.41
N LEU A 15 -5.28 -12.27 26.88
CA LEU A 15 -4.20 -11.98 25.92
C LEU A 15 -2.81 -12.20 26.55
N LEU A 16 -2.59 -11.77 27.77
CA LEU A 16 -1.34 -11.98 28.50
C LEU A 16 -1.15 -13.44 28.96
N GLY A 17 -2.23 -14.16 29.26
CA GLY A 17 -2.21 -15.55 29.69
C GLY A 17 -1.91 -16.55 28.56
N MET A 18 -2.29 -16.25 27.29
CA MET A 18 -2.02 -17.11 26.14
C MET A 18 -0.57 -17.06 25.67
N VAL A 19 0.20 -16.03 26.01
CA VAL A 19 1.62 -15.90 25.65
C VAL A 19 2.54 -16.83 26.49
N SER A 20 2.05 -17.39 27.58
CA SER A 20 2.86 -18.16 28.55
C SER A 20 2.76 -19.69 28.43
N TYR A 21 1.93 -20.25 27.58
CA TYR A 21 1.79 -21.70 27.43
C TYR A 21 2.38 -22.23 26.11
N THR A 22 3.71 -22.31 26.02
CA THR A 22 4.37 -23.15 25.02
C THR A 22 5.14 -24.26 25.72
N THR A 23 4.48 -25.38 25.97
CA THR A 23 5.15 -26.62 26.32
C THR A 23 5.59 -27.37 25.07
N SER A 24 6.86 -27.68 25.03
CA SER A 24 7.54 -28.55 24.08
C SER A 24 6.91 -29.95 24.09
N THR A 25 6.35 -30.42 22.98
CA THR A 25 6.04 -31.83 22.78
C THR A 25 6.98 -32.44 21.75
N THR A 26 7.58 -33.54 22.14
CA THR A 26 8.49 -34.39 21.39
C THR A 26 7.80 -35.12 20.24
N LEU A 27 8.54 -35.28 19.14
CA LEU A 27 8.13 -36.03 17.93
C LEU A 27 7.79 -37.48 18.25
N TYR A 28 6.62 -37.92 17.83
CA TYR A 28 6.31 -39.31 17.49
C TYR A 28 5.49 -39.40 16.20
N GLY A 29 5.81 -40.38 15.37
CA GLY A 29 5.37 -40.87 14.11
C GLY A 29 4.09 -40.27 13.46
N GLN A 30 4.13 -40.14 12.16
CA GLN A 30 3.17 -39.66 11.17
C GLN A 30 1.70 -40.07 11.36
N GLU A 31 1.04 -39.66 12.43
CA GLU A 31 -0.36 -39.28 12.40
C GLU A 31 -0.41 -37.79 12.16
N GLU A 32 -1.21 -37.31 11.18
CA GLU A 32 -1.43 -35.88 10.94
C GLU A 32 -2.02 -35.25 12.20
N THR A 33 -1.15 -34.87 13.12
CA THR A 33 -1.57 -34.19 14.33
C THR A 33 -2.16 -32.82 13.98
N PRO A 34 -3.28 -32.44 14.57
CA PRO A 34 -3.84 -31.10 14.40
C PRO A 34 -2.78 -30.04 14.68
N ARG A 35 -2.61 -29.12 13.74
CA ARG A 35 -1.68 -27.98 13.93
C ARG A 35 -2.50 -26.72 14.14
N ILE A 36 -2.27 -26.08 15.27
CA ILE A 36 -2.80 -24.75 15.55
C ILE A 36 -1.65 -23.77 15.48
N SER A 37 -1.86 -22.69 14.74
CA SER A 37 -0.92 -21.56 14.68
C SER A 37 -1.69 -20.26 14.82
N GLY A 38 -1.03 -19.24 15.30
CA GLY A 38 -1.66 -17.95 15.47
C GLY A 38 -0.75 -16.78 15.11
N ILE A 39 -1.37 -15.66 14.81
CA ILE A 39 -0.71 -14.38 14.58
C ILE A 39 -1.42 -13.31 15.41
N LEU A 40 -0.64 -12.48 16.08
CA LEU A 40 -1.10 -11.26 16.74
C LEU A 40 -0.29 -10.09 16.18
N GLN A 41 -1.01 -9.10 15.68
CA GLN A 41 -0.44 -7.78 15.41
C GLN A 41 -1.27 -6.75 16.16
N ALA A 42 -0.64 -5.90 16.94
CA ALA A 42 -1.32 -4.84 17.64
C ALA A 42 -0.46 -3.57 17.68
N ASN A 43 -1.14 -2.44 17.58
CA ASN A 43 -0.59 -1.10 17.73
C ASN A 43 -1.37 -0.37 18.80
N ALA A 44 -0.67 0.33 19.68
CA ALA A 44 -1.28 1.20 20.68
C ALA A 44 -0.58 2.56 20.65
N ASN A 45 -1.36 3.62 20.67
CA ASN A 45 -0.89 4.99 20.63
C ASN A 45 -1.30 5.69 21.92
N LEU A 46 -0.37 6.41 22.55
CA LEU A 46 -0.64 7.40 23.59
C LEU A 46 -0.49 8.77 22.96
N PHE A 47 -1.56 9.55 22.92
CA PHE A 47 -1.61 10.84 22.26
C PHE A 47 -1.12 11.96 23.22
N ILE A 48 -0.21 12.80 22.74
CA ILE A 48 0.27 14.02 23.41
C ILE A 48 -0.15 15.19 22.52
N ARG A 49 -0.97 16.09 23.03
CA ARG A 49 -1.44 17.24 22.24
C ARG A 49 -0.29 18.17 21.87
N ASP A 50 -0.26 18.56 20.60
CA ASP A 50 0.68 19.53 20.06
C ASP A 50 -0.02 20.33 18.95
N SER A 51 -0.61 21.46 19.34
CA SER A 51 -1.36 22.34 18.42
C SER A 51 -0.47 22.98 17.36
N LEU A 52 0.82 23.14 17.63
CA LEU A 52 1.76 23.75 16.70
C LEU A 52 1.93 22.95 15.40
N ILE A 53 1.84 21.62 15.48
CA ILE A 53 1.97 20.74 14.32
C ILE A 53 0.62 20.24 13.81
N GLY A 54 -0.51 20.67 14.39
CA GLY A 54 -1.84 20.17 14.05
C GLY A 54 -2.24 18.87 14.76
N ALA A 55 -1.45 18.38 15.72
CA ALA A 55 -1.74 17.19 16.53
C ALA A 55 -2.60 17.53 17.76
N ALA A 56 -3.69 18.27 17.55
CA ALA A 56 -4.67 18.67 18.55
C ALA A 56 -5.97 19.08 17.84
N ASN A 57 -7.06 19.20 18.60
CA ASN A 57 -8.39 19.62 18.12
C ASN A 57 -8.96 18.69 17.02
N ILE A 58 -8.54 17.44 16.99
CA ILE A 58 -9.09 16.38 16.15
C ILE A 58 -9.57 15.23 17.02
N PRO A 59 -10.57 14.44 16.57
CA PRO A 59 -11.24 13.42 17.39
C PRO A 59 -10.30 12.45 18.10
N GLN A 60 -9.17 12.04 17.49
CA GLN A 60 -8.19 11.15 18.13
C GLN A 60 -7.65 11.70 19.44
N TYR A 61 -7.36 13.02 19.48
CA TYR A 61 -6.77 13.69 20.63
C TYR A 61 -7.80 14.16 21.66
N GLU A 62 -9.05 14.39 21.20
CA GLU A 62 -10.10 14.95 22.04
C GLU A 62 -10.94 13.88 22.75
N ARG A 63 -11.13 12.71 22.15
CA ARG A 63 -11.96 11.64 22.71
C ARG A 63 -11.30 10.92 23.87
N GLN A 64 -10.03 10.55 23.75
CA GLN A 64 -9.28 9.82 24.78
C GLN A 64 -7.77 9.91 24.54
N PHE A 65 -6.99 9.68 25.61
CA PHE A 65 -5.52 9.77 25.55
C PHE A 65 -4.85 8.64 24.77
N PHE A 66 -5.58 7.58 24.43
CA PHE A 66 -5.02 6.41 23.77
C PHE A 66 -5.93 5.92 22.65
N GLY A 67 -5.32 5.22 21.72
CA GLY A 67 -6.00 4.55 20.63
C GLY A 67 -5.14 3.42 20.12
N GLY A 68 -5.67 2.67 19.16
CA GLY A 68 -4.90 1.62 18.50
C GLY A 68 -5.75 0.56 17.83
N GLU A 69 -5.07 -0.40 17.24
CA GLU A 69 -5.66 -1.49 16.49
C GLU A 69 -5.03 -2.82 16.88
N ALA A 70 -5.81 -3.89 16.77
CA ALA A 70 -5.31 -5.24 16.93
C ALA A 70 -5.99 -6.22 15.97
N TRP A 71 -5.18 -7.14 15.44
CA TRP A 71 -5.61 -8.26 14.59
C TRP A 71 -5.08 -9.56 15.18
N MET A 72 -5.96 -10.43 15.60
CA MET A 72 -5.63 -11.74 16.15
C MET A 72 -6.17 -12.83 15.24
N GLY A 73 -5.29 -13.55 14.55
CA GLY A 73 -5.62 -14.67 13.68
C GLY A 73 -5.27 -16.01 14.33
N LEU A 74 -6.13 -16.99 14.12
CA LEU A 74 -5.90 -18.40 14.47
C LEU A 74 -6.13 -19.26 13.25
N ASN A 75 -5.21 -20.18 12.96
CA ASN A 75 -5.32 -21.16 11.89
C ASN A 75 -5.28 -22.56 12.49
N TYR A 76 -6.17 -23.41 12.01
CA TYR A 76 -6.25 -24.84 12.32
C TYR A 76 -6.10 -25.66 11.04
N ASN A 77 -5.11 -26.54 11.01
CA ASN A 77 -4.86 -27.44 9.88
C ASN A 77 -4.92 -28.91 10.36
N HIS A 78 -5.80 -29.68 9.74
CA HIS A 78 -5.96 -31.09 10.04
C HIS A 78 -6.69 -31.86 8.92
N LYS A 79 -6.19 -33.03 8.51
CA LYS A 79 -6.80 -33.92 7.50
C LYS A 79 -7.14 -33.20 6.19
N GLY A 80 -6.23 -32.32 5.72
CA GLY A 80 -6.40 -31.57 4.49
C GLY A 80 -7.42 -30.40 4.60
N PHE A 81 -8.02 -30.16 5.77
CA PHE A 81 -8.72 -28.92 6.04
C PHE A 81 -7.75 -27.84 6.55
N ASP A 82 -7.92 -26.65 6.03
CA ASP A 82 -7.29 -25.42 6.53
C ASP A 82 -8.40 -24.44 6.90
N ILE A 83 -8.46 -24.08 8.18
CA ILE A 83 -9.51 -23.23 8.74
C ILE A 83 -8.85 -22.05 9.42
N GLY A 84 -9.23 -20.83 9.03
CA GLY A 84 -8.75 -19.61 9.62
C GLY A 84 -9.88 -18.76 10.19
N VAL A 85 -9.58 -18.08 11.29
CA VAL A 85 -10.45 -17.03 11.85
C VAL A 85 -9.59 -15.89 12.35
N ARG A 86 -10.03 -14.64 12.14
CA ARG A 86 -9.36 -13.45 12.64
C ARG A 86 -10.36 -12.55 13.35
N TYR A 87 -9.95 -12.05 14.50
CA TYR A 87 -10.66 -11.04 15.26
C TYR A 87 -9.94 -9.71 15.11
N ASP A 88 -10.66 -8.68 14.71
CA ASP A 88 -10.17 -7.33 14.49
C ASP A 88 -10.74 -6.38 15.55
N LEU A 89 -9.88 -5.50 16.08
CA LEU A 89 -10.26 -4.48 17.06
C LEU A 89 -9.68 -3.14 16.64
N PHE A 90 -10.53 -2.12 16.65
CA PHE A 90 -10.16 -0.71 16.46
C PHE A 90 -10.68 0.09 17.65
N ASN A 91 -9.85 0.95 18.19
CA ASN A 91 -10.23 1.85 19.27
C ASN A 91 -9.61 3.22 19.02
N ASN A 92 -10.42 4.23 18.81
CA ASN A 92 -9.96 5.59 18.53
C ASN A 92 -8.89 5.62 17.41
N SER A 93 -9.14 4.84 16.36
CA SER A 93 -8.22 4.68 15.21
C SER A 93 -8.49 5.73 14.14
N ASN A 94 -7.44 6.26 13.52
CA ASN A 94 -7.51 7.17 12.39
C ASN A 94 -7.31 6.46 11.03
N LEU A 95 -7.24 5.13 11.01
CA LEU A 95 -6.97 4.39 9.77
C LEU A 95 -8.11 4.50 8.76
N LEU A 96 -9.36 4.60 9.22
CA LEU A 96 -10.54 4.70 8.34
C LEU A 96 -10.67 6.11 7.74
N ASN A 97 -10.48 7.12 8.56
CA ASN A 97 -10.52 8.52 8.19
C ASN A 97 -9.48 9.27 9.01
N PRO A 98 -8.49 9.92 8.37
CA PRO A 98 -7.42 10.65 9.05
C PRO A 98 -7.91 11.75 9.99
N THR A 99 -9.06 12.35 9.70
CA THR A 99 -9.64 13.46 10.47
C THR A 99 -10.74 13.03 11.43
N ASP A 100 -10.98 11.72 11.60
CA ASP A 100 -12.03 11.19 12.48
C ASP A 100 -11.48 10.04 13.34
N SER A 101 -12.27 9.57 14.28
CA SER A 101 -11.96 8.48 15.21
C SER A 101 -12.89 7.30 15.00
N TYR A 102 -12.34 6.17 14.64
CA TYR A 102 -13.08 4.94 14.42
C TYR A 102 -12.90 3.96 15.57
N THR A 103 -14.01 3.41 16.07
CA THR A 103 -14.03 2.39 17.12
C THR A 103 -15.00 1.29 16.74
N ALA A 104 -14.49 0.08 16.54
CA ALA A 104 -15.26 -1.12 16.23
C ALA A 104 -14.47 -2.37 16.56
N GLN A 105 -15.15 -3.52 16.68
CA GLN A 105 -14.53 -4.82 16.90
C GLN A 105 -15.42 -5.94 16.37
N GLY A 106 -14.81 -7.05 15.99
CA GLY A 106 -15.57 -8.22 15.54
C GLY A 106 -14.71 -9.24 14.79
N ILE A 107 -15.39 -10.25 14.22
CA ILE A 107 -14.74 -11.20 13.33
C ILE A 107 -14.42 -10.51 12.01
N GLY A 108 -13.13 -10.23 11.80
CA GLY A 108 -12.65 -9.56 10.61
C GLY A 108 -12.52 -10.48 9.41
N MET A 109 -12.24 -11.77 9.62
CA MET A 109 -12.05 -12.75 8.54
C MET A 109 -12.31 -14.16 9.07
N TRP A 110 -12.84 -15.03 8.22
CA TRP A 110 -12.85 -16.48 8.43
C TRP A 110 -12.81 -17.19 7.06
N TYR A 111 -12.21 -18.36 7.00
CA TYR A 111 -12.26 -19.23 5.82
C TYR A 111 -12.16 -20.69 6.22
N VAL A 112 -12.65 -21.55 5.32
CA VAL A 112 -12.46 -22.99 5.33
C VAL A 112 -12.00 -23.39 3.94
N SER A 113 -10.88 -24.08 3.86
CA SER A 113 -10.32 -24.58 2.60
C SER A 113 -10.04 -26.07 2.70
N LYS A 114 -10.25 -26.79 1.59
CA LYS A 114 -9.91 -28.20 1.45
C LYS A 114 -9.52 -28.53 0.01
N ASN A 115 -8.50 -29.38 -0.15
CA ASN A 115 -8.18 -29.97 -1.42
C ASN A 115 -8.68 -31.42 -1.45
N VAL A 116 -9.43 -31.79 -2.50
CA VAL A 116 -10.00 -33.13 -2.69
C VAL A 116 -9.73 -33.56 -4.14
N TYR A 117 -8.84 -34.54 -4.33
CA TYR A 117 -8.50 -35.10 -5.65
C TYR A 117 -8.10 -34.04 -6.70
N GLY A 118 -7.31 -33.03 -6.30
CA GLY A 118 -6.86 -31.96 -7.18
C GLY A 118 -7.84 -30.80 -7.34
N LEU A 119 -9.04 -30.91 -6.76
CA LEU A 119 -9.98 -29.79 -6.66
C LEU A 119 -9.81 -29.08 -5.31
N GLY A 120 -9.31 -27.88 -5.36
CA GLY A 120 -9.28 -26.94 -4.22
C GLY A 120 -10.62 -26.23 -4.08
N VAL A 121 -11.19 -26.26 -2.88
CA VAL A 121 -12.43 -25.56 -2.52
C VAL A 121 -12.16 -24.66 -1.33
N THR A 122 -12.43 -23.37 -1.46
CA THR A 122 -12.35 -22.40 -0.36
C THR A 122 -13.67 -21.69 -0.21
N ALA A 123 -14.19 -21.61 1.01
CA ALA A 123 -15.39 -20.85 1.37
C ALA A 123 -15.07 -19.86 2.50
N GLY A 124 -15.70 -18.70 2.49
CA GLY A 124 -15.44 -17.61 3.42
C GLY A 124 -14.76 -16.43 2.77
N TYR A 125 -13.78 -15.80 3.43
CA TYR A 125 -13.02 -14.70 2.86
C TYR A 125 -11.85 -15.22 2.03
N ILE A 126 -11.76 -14.77 0.79
CA ILE A 126 -10.82 -15.23 -0.23
C ILE A 126 -9.91 -14.09 -0.63
N TYR A 127 -8.60 -14.35 -0.60
CA TYR A 127 -7.58 -13.50 -1.22
C TYR A 127 -7.07 -14.20 -2.46
N ASP A 128 -7.15 -13.54 -3.61
CA ASP A 128 -6.75 -14.10 -4.90
C ASP A 128 -6.41 -12.97 -5.89
N GLN A 129 -5.79 -13.36 -7.02
CA GLN A 129 -5.35 -12.44 -8.05
C GLN A 129 -5.41 -13.11 -9.43
N ILE A 130 -5.71 -12.34 -10.48
CA ILE A 130 -5.63 -12.74 -11.89
C ILE A 130 -4.53 -11.92 -12.56
N GLY A 131 -3.55 -12.57 -13.22
CA GLY A 131 -2.40 -11.91 -13.83
C GLY A 131 -1.64 -11.03 -12.84
N SER A 132 -1.30 -9.80 -13.21
CA SER A 132 -0.68 -8.81 -12.31
C SER A 132 -1.67 -8.16 -11.33
N GLY A 133 -2.97 -8.47 -11.45
CA GLY A 133 -4.04 -7.90 -10.65
C GLY A 133 -4.86 -6.83 -11.36
N MET A 134 -4.55 -6.50 -12.61
CA MET A 134 -5.18 -5.38 -13.32
C MET A 134 -6.70 -5.51 -13.44
N ILE A 135 -7.27 -6.72 -13.50
CA ILE A 135 -8.72 -6.92 -13.50
C ILE A 135 -9.26 -7.42 -12.16
N PHE A 136 -8.41 -8.08 -11.35
CA PHE A 136 -8.80 -8.57 -10.03
C PHE A 136 -7.58 -8.83 -9.16
N ARG A 137 -7.58 -8.22 -7.98
CA ARG A 137 -6.70 -8.55 -6.86
C ARG A 137 -7.40 -8.26 -5.55
N SER A 138 -7.54 -9.28 -4.72
CA SER A 138 -7.94 -9.12 -3.33
C SER A 138 -6.73 -9.33 -2.42
N TRP A 139 -6.47 -8.35 -1.55
CA TRP A 139 -5.31 -8.36 -0.64
C TRP A 139 -5.59 -7.59 0.64
N GLU A 140 -4.69 -7.69 1.58
CA GLU A 140 -4.71 -6.93 2.82
C GLU A 140 -3.47 -6.02 2.93
N ASP A 141 -3.69 -4.77 3.29
CA ASP A 141 -2.66 -3.82 3.73
C ASP A 141 -3.18 -3.09 4.97
N ARG A 142 -2.75 -3.52 6.15
CA ARG A 142 -3.26 -2.99 7.43
C ARG A 142 -2.92 -1.52 7.66
N PRO A 143 -1.71 -1.04 7.36
CA PRO A 143 -1.39 0.39 7.43
C PRO A 143 -2.28 1.28 6.59
N LEU A 144 -2.75 0.82 5.43
CA LEU A 144 -3.69 1.54 4.57
C LEU A 144 -5.16 1.23 4.87
N LEU A 145 -5.44 0.33 5.83
CA LEU A 145 -6.77 -0.24 6.09
C LEU A 145 -7.43 -0.83 4.83
N ILE A 146 -6.62 -1.37 3.93
CA ILE A 146 -7.11 -2.14 2.79
C ILE A 146 -7.31 -3.59 3.27
N ASP A 147 -8.51 -4.10 3.11
CA ASP A 147 -8.85 -5.50 3.25
C ASP A 147 -10.04 -5.77 2.31
N ASN A 148 -9.71 -6.03 1.06
CA ASN A 148 -10.67 -6.20 -0.01
C ASN A 148 -10.91 -7.68 -0.37
N ALA A 149 -10.76 -8.56 0.63
CA ALA A 149 -11.12 -9.97 0.52
C ALA A 149 -12.53 -10.17 -0.05
N LEU A 150 -12.71 -11.23 -0.80
CA LEU A 150 -14.01 -11.60 -1.36
C LEU A 150 -14.69 -12.62 -0.42
N LYS A 151 -15.80 -12.26 0.23
CA LYS A 151 -16.61 -13.19 1.02
C LYS A 151 -17.49 -14.01 0.08
N GLY A 152 -17.10 -15.26 -0.13
CA GLY A 152 -17.77 -16.11 -1.10
C GLY A 152 -17.16 -17.50 -1.19
N MET A 153 -17.02 -18.01 -2.42
CA MET A 153 -16.48 -19.33 -2.72
C MET A 153 -15.47 -19.25 -3.85
N ARG A 154 -14.38 -20.01 -3.75
CA ARG A 154 -13.38 -20.23 -4.80
C ARG A 154 -13.22 -21.71 -5.06
N LEU A 155 -13.11 -22.06 -6.33
CA LEU A 155 -12.73 -23.37 -6.84
C LEU A 155 -11.46 -23.22 -7.66
N ASP A 156 -10.51 -24.09 -7.45
CA ASP A 156 -9.31 -24.21 -8.27
C ASP A 156 -9.06 -25.67 -8.62
N TYR A 157 -8.70 -25.93 -9.88
CA TYR A 157 -8.52 -27.28 -10.38
C TYR A 157 -7.34 -27.36 -11.33
N GLN A 158 -6.44 -28.29 -11.05
CA GLN A 158 -5.33 -28.66 -11.92
C GLN A 158 -5.84 -29.51 -13.06
N LEU A 159 -6.06 -28.90 -14.23
CA LEU A 159 -6.62 -29.58 -15.39
C LEU A 159 -5.63 -30.57 -16.00
N THR A 160 -4.36 -30.17 -16.07
CA THR A 160 -3.19 -30.99 -16.44
C THR A 160 -2.01 -30.55 -15.60
N ASP A 161 -0.86 -31.26 -15.69
CA ASP A 161 0.36 -30.85 -14.96
C ASP A 161 0.81 -29.43 -15.29
N ASN A 162 0.39 -28.89 -16.43
CA ASN A 162 0.80 -27.59 -16.94
C ASN A 162 -0.33 -26.55 -17.01
N ILE A 163 -1.58 -26.93 -16.75
CA ILE A 163 -2.74 -26.03 -16.91
C ILE A 163 -3.58 -26.03 -15.64
N ASN A 164 -3.80 -24.84 -15.10
CA ASN A 164 -4.66 -24.59 -13.96
C ASN A 164 -5.87 -23.73 -14.36
N ILE A 165 -7.04 -24.07 -13.83
CA ILE A 165 -8.26 -23.29 -13.96
C ILE A 165 -8.78 -22.93 -12.57
N LYS A 166 -9.18 -21.68 -12.38
CA LYS A 166 -9.85 -21.24 -11.15
C LYS A 166 -11.07 -20.38 -11.45
N GLY A 167 -12.02 -20.42 -10.53
CA GLY A 167 -13.20 -19.58 -10.56
C GLY A 167 -13.62 -19.19 -9.14
N PHE A 168 -14.19 -18.01 -9.01
CA PHE A 168 -14.67 -17.50 -7.73
C PHE A 168 -15.90 -16.63 -7.89
N SER A 169 -16.68 -16.52 -6.80
CA SER A 169 -17.82 -15.61 -6.72
C SER A 169 -18.04 -15.19 -5.25
N GLY A 170 -18.36 -13.91 -5.04
CA GLY A 170 -18.62 -13.38 -3.71
C GLY A 170 -18.88 -11.89 -3.70
N ARG A 171 -18.94 -11.33 -2.49
CA ARG A 171 -19.06 -9.89 -2.24
C ARG A 171 -17.80 -9.40 -1.56
N GLN A 172 -17.30 -8.25 -2.02
CA GLN A 172 -16.08 -7.68 -1.45
C GLN A 172 -16.34 -7.17 -0.03
N LYS A 173 -15.39 -7.42 0.86
CA LYS A 173 -15.39 -6.97 2.23
C LYS A 173 -15.38 -5.44 2.33
N ASN A 174 -16.13 -4.91 3.29
CA ASN A 174 -16.12 -3.51 3.70
C ASN A 174 -16.11 -3.46 5.22
N LEU A 175 -14.92 -3.42 5.82
CA LEU A 175 -14.70 -3.52 7.27
C LEU A 175 -15.25 -4.84 7.85
N PHE A 176 -16.34 -4.80 8.62
CA PHE A 176 -17.01 -5.97 9.20
C PHE A 176 -18.22 -6.44 8.38
N ASP A 177 -18.53 -5.74 7.28
CA ASP A 177 -19.63 -6.05 6.36
C ASP A 177 -19.10 -6.30 4.94
N THR A 178 -19.97 -6.29 3.95
CA THR A 178 -19.64 -6.42 2.52
C THR A 178 -20.32 -5.34 1.68
N TYR A 179 -19.67 -4.95 0.59
CA TYR A 179 -20.36 -4.20 -0.44
C TYR A 179 -21.50 -5.01 -1.06
N ALA A 180 -22.49 -4.32 -1.57
CA ALA A 180 -23.71 -4.95 -2.09
C ALA A 180 -23.51 -5.67 -3.43
N SER A 181 -22.53 -5.23 -4.24
CA SER A 181 -22.25 -5.79 -5.56
C SER A 181 -21.64 -7.19 -5.48
N VAL A 182 -22.04 -8.06 -6.40
CA VAL A 182 -21.45 -9.40 -6.56
C VAL A 182 -20.32 -9.34 -7.57
N ILE A 183 -19.18 -9.94 -7.22
CA ILE A 183 -18.00 -10.06 -8.06
C ILE A 183 -17.77 -11.55 -8.33
N SER A 184 -17.66 -11.92 -9.61
CA SER A 184 -17.36 -13.28 -10.03
C SER A 184 -16.23 -13.25 -11.04
N GLY A 185 -15.35 -14.24 -11.01
CA GLY A 185 -14.24 -14.30 -11.94
C GLY A 185 -13.83 -15.72 -12.28
N ALA A 186 -13.13 -15.85 -13.40
CA ALA A 186 -12.49 -17.08 -13.84
C ALA A 186 -11.12 -16.76 -14.45
N ASN A 187 -10.17 -17.67 -14.28
CA ASN A 187 -8.84 -17.60 -14.84
C ASN A 187 -8.39 -18.97 -15.33
N LEU A 188 -7.72 -18.98 -16.46
CA LEU A 188 -7.01 -20.14 -17.02
C LEU A 188 -5.57 -19.72 -17.23
N GLU A 189 -4.63 -20.46 -16.67
CA GLU A 189 -3.20 -20.20 -16.82
C GLU A 189 -2.42 -21.48 -17.07
N GLY A 190 -1.32 -21.36 -17.80
CA GLY A 190 -0.46 -22.46 -18.14
C GLY A 190 1.00 -22.18 -17.89
N PHE A 191 1.80 -23.25 -17.74
CA PHE A 191 3.25 -23.20 -17.66
C PHE A 191 3.83 -24.20 -18.66
N PHE A 192 4.62 -23.72 -19.62
CA PHE A 192 5.20 -24.58 -20.67
C PHE A 192 6.69 -24.30 -20.81
N THR A 193 7.51 -25.35 -20.67
CA THR A 193 8.93 -25.30 -21.02
C THR A 193 9.07 -25.60 -22.49
N LEU A 194 9.57 -24.61 -23.26
CA LEU A 194 9.77 -24.72 -24.70
C LEU A 194 11.15 -25.33 -25.04
N SER A 195 12.16 -25.08 -24.19
CA SER A 195 13.50 -25.64 -24.34
C SER A 195 14.22 -25.68 -22.99
N ASP A 196 14.57 -26.88 -22.54
CA ASP A 196 15.36 -27.06 -21.32
C ASP A 196 16.81 -26.59 -21.50
N SER A 197 17.39 -26.83 -22.68
CA SER A 197 18.80 -26.47 -22.97
C SER A 197 19.04 -24.97 -23.03
N LEU A 198 18.05 -24.19 -23.44
CA LEU A 198 18.11 -22.72 -23.53
C LEU A 198 17.39 -22.04 -22.35
N ASN A 199 16.82 -22.82 -21.42
CA ASN A 199 15.98 -22.31 -20.32
C ASN A 199 14.86 -21.39 -20.84
N ILE A 200 14.09 -21.84 -21.85
CA ILE A 200 12.99 -21.07 -22.42
C ILE A 200 11.67 -21.61 -21.85
N SER A 201 10.92 -20.75 -21.18
CA SER A 201 9.57 -21.05 -20.68
C SER A 201 8.59 -19.93 -20.95
N ILE A 202 7.31 -20.28 -21.09
CA ILE A 202 6.19 -19.33 -21.21
C ILE A 202 5.11 -19.66 -20.17
N MET A 203 4.44 -18.60 -19.67
CA MET A 203 3.32 -18.69 -18.73
C MET A 203 2.15 -17.85 -19.26
N PRO A 204 1.42 -18.34 -20.28
CA PRO A 204 0.25 -17.63 -20.78
C PRO A 204 -0.93 -17.77 -19.82
N GLY A 205 -1.75 -16.73 -19.76
CA GLY A 205 -2.98 -16.75 -19.00
C GLY A 205 -4.05 -15.86 -19.60
N ILE A 206 -5.30 -16.21 -19.36
CA ILE A 206 -6.48 -15.46 -19.73
C ILE A 206 -7.43 -15.40 -18.54
N GLY A 207 -7.99 -14.24 -18.25
CA GLY A 207 -8.90 -14.04 -17.14
C GLY A 207 -10.08 -13.15 -17.49
N MET A 208 -11.17 -13.35 -16.76
CA MET A 208 -12.36 -12.49 -16.84
C MET A 208 -12.93 -12.28 -15.45
N VAL A 209 -13.39 -11.04 -15.19
CA VAL A 209 -14.11 -10.67 -13.97
C VAL A 209 -15.40 -9.96 -14.37
N HIS A 210 -16.46 -10.30 -13.67
CA HIS A 210 -17.78 -9.73 -13.80
C HIS A 210 -18.17 -9.09 -12.46
N ARG A 211 -18.63 -7.84 -12.51
CA ARG A 211 -19.27 -7.16 -11.37
C ARG A 211 -20.73 -6.91 -11.71
N ASN A 212 -21.61 -7.29 -10.79
CA ASN A 212 -23.05 -7.01 -10.86
C ASN A 212 -23.46 -6.12 -9.68
N HIS A 213 -23.96 -4.94 -9.96
CA HIS A 213 -24.54 -4.04 -8.96
C HIS A 213 -25.93 -4.53 -8.54
N ASN A 214 -26.31 -4.24 -7.30
CA ASN A 214 -27.67 -4.46 -6.84
C ASN A 214 -28.56 -3.24 -7.14
N ASP A 215 -29.88 -3.39 -6.93
CA ASP A 215 -30.87 -2.35 -7.19
C ASP A 215 -30.62 -1.06 -6.43
N ASN A 216 -30.12 -1.14 -5.18
CA ASN A 216 -29.86 0.05 -4.36
C ASN A 216 -28.74 0.90 -4.93
N VAL A 217 -27.63 0.29 -5.38
CA VAL A 217 -26.52 1.00 -6.03
C VAL A 217 -27.00 1.66 -7.32
N ILE A 218 -27.78 0.94 -8.12
CA ILE A 218 -28.34 1.47 -9.37
C ILE A 218 -29.33 2.61 -9.10
N ALA A 219 -30.22 2.48 -8.12
CA ALA A 219 -31.15 3.54 -7.76
C ALA A 219 -30.41 4.82 -7.29
N ASN A 220 -29.34 4.68 -6.52
CA ASN A 220 -28.50 5.81 -6.12
C ASN A 220 -27.83 6.47 -7.32
N LEU A 221 -27.29 5.69 -8.27
CA LEU A 221 -26.73 6.24 -9.51
C LEU A 221 -27.79 6.99 -10.33
N VAL A 222 -28.97 6.40 -10.51
CA VAL A 222 -30.11 7.05 -11.20
C VAL A 222 -30.47 8.37 -10.52
N ASN A 223 -30.57 8.37 -9.18
CA ASN A 223 -30.89 9.58 -8.42
C ASN A 223 -29.87 10.70 -8.66
N VAL A 224 -28.58 10.39 -8.64
CA VAL A 224 -27.51 11.37 -8.89
C VAL A 224 -27.54 11.85 -10.34
N VAL A 225 -27.57 10.92 -11.31
CA VAL A 225 -27.52 11.25 -12.73
C VAL A 225 -28.78 12.02 -13.17
N SER A 226 -29.94 11.76 -12.56
CA SER A 226 -31.17 12.50 -12.83
C SER A 226 -31.12 14.00 -12.47
N THR A 227 -30.16 14.40 -11.62
CA THR A 227 -29.89 15.80 -11.28
C THR A 227 -29.01 16.51 -12.33
N TYR A 228 -28.48 15.79 -13.31
CA TYR A 228 -27.61 16.37 -14.33
C TYR A 228 -28.43 17.09 -15.41
N HIS A 229 -27.77 18.06 -16.04
CA HIS A 229 -28.34 18.68 -17.24
C HIS A 229 -28.53 17.61 -18.32
N PRO A 230 -29.58 17.69 -19.17
CA PRO A 230 -29.84 16.71 -20.24
C PRO A 230 -28.64 16.42 -21.15
N ASN A 231 -27.75 17.39 -21.37
CA ASN A 231 -26.53 17.23 -22.15
C ASN A 231 -25.50 16.28 -21.47
N ASP A 232 -25.60 16.09 -20.16
CA ASP A 232 -24.75 15.24 -19.38
C ASP A 232 -25.39 13.89 -19.00
N SER A 233 -26.55 13.58 -19.62
CA SER A 233 -27.24 12.31 -19.41
C SER A 233 -26.36 11.13 -19.87
N ILE A 234 -26.26 10.10 -19.04
CA ILE A 234 -25.45 8.89 -19.30
C ILE A 234 -26.26 7.62 -19.10
N GLY A 235 -25.84 6.56 -19.78
CA GLY A 235 -26.39 5.21 -19.56
C GLY A 235 -25.97 4.65 -18.20
N ILE A 236 -26.81 3.83 -17.59
CA ILE A 236 -26.51 3.12 -16.33
C ILE A 236 -26.69 1.63 -16.56
N LEU A 237 -25.70 0.83 -16.17
CA LEU A 237 -25.70 -0.63 -16.32
C LEU A 237 -25.47 -1.34 -14.99
N TYR A 238 -26.15 -2.46 -14.81
CA TYR A 238 -25.93 -3.37 -13.68
C TYR A 238 -24.59 -4.12 -13.78
N ASN A 239 -24.21 -4.48 -15.02
CA ASN A 239 -23.13 -5.43 -15.27
C ASN A 239 -21.94 -4.77 -15.95
N THR A 240 -20.75 -4.99 -15.41
CA THR A 240 -19.47 -4.61 -16.00
C THR A 240 -18.58 -5.84 -16.08
N TYR A 241 -17.92 -6.04 -17.21
CA TYR A 241 -16.97 -7.12 -17.45
C TYR A 241 -15.57 -6.54 -17.66
N ALA A 242 -14.56 -7.14 -17.03
CA ALA A 242 -13.16 -6.87 -17.28
C ALA A 242 -12.47 -8.17 -17.72
N MET A 243 -11.68 -8.10 -18.79
CA MET A 243 -10.99 -9.26 -19.38
C MET A 243 -9.51 -8.93 -19.49
N THR A 244 -8.64 -9.93 -19.31
CA THR A 244 -7.21 -9.81 -19.46
C THR A 244 -6.60 -10.96 -20.21
N LEU A 245 -5.52 -10.67 -20.93
CA LEU A 245 -4.61 -11.64 -21.53
C LEU A 245 -3.19 -11.29 -21.10
N TYR A 246 -2.45 -12.26 -20.60
CA TYR A 246 -1.08 -12.04 -20.11
C TYR A 246 -0.17 -13.21 -20.46
N ASN A 247 1.14 -12.93 -20.48
CA ASN A 247 2.17 -13.95 -20.63
C ASN A 247 3.48 -13.51 -19.96
N THR A 248 4.18 -14.46 -19.36
CA THR A 248 5.59 -14.32 -18.98
C THR A 248 6.42 -15.18 -19.92
N LEU A 249 7.42 -14.59 -20.56
CA LEU A 249 8.44 -15.27 -21.34
C LEU A 249 9.77 -15.20 -20.58
N ASN A 250 10.36 -16.35 -20.26
CA ASN A 250 11.70 -16.43 -19.69
C ASN A 250 12.66 -17.03 -20.72
N ILE A 251 13.85 -16.43 -20.89
CA ILE A 251 14.93 -16.90 -21.75
C ILE A 251 16.24 -16.75 -20.98
N GLY A 252 16.74 -17.80 -20.38
CA GLY A 252 17.95 -17.73 -19.54
C GLY A 252 17.80 -16.69 -18.42
N ASN A 253 18.62 -15.63 -18.49
CA ASN A 253 18.64 -14.53 -17.52
C ASN A 253 17.64 -13.40 -17.80
N PHE A 254 16.83 -13.54 -18.84
CA PHE A 254 15.89 -12.55 -19.33
C PHE A 254 14.46 -12.97 -18.98
N SER A 255 13.65 -12.06 -18.46
CA SER A 255 12.22 -12.28 -18.21
C SER A 255 11.41 -11.11 -18.76
N TRP A 256 10.38 -11.42 -19.51
CA TRP A 256 9.46 -10.43 -20.08
C TRP A 256 8.01 -10.79 -19.74
N TYR A 257 7.38 -9.92 -18.97
CA TYR A 257 5.96 -9.97 -18.69
C TYR A 257 5.21 -8.94 -19.54
N ILE A 258 4.09 -9.34 -20.12
CA ILE A 258 3.17 -8.45 -20.81
C ILE A 258 1.74 -8.80 -20.43
N GLU A 259 0.92 -7.81 -20.18
CA GLU A 259 -0.51 -7.95 -19.90
C GLU A 259 -1.30 -6.82 -20.53
N GLY A 260 -2.41 -7.17 -21.19
CA GLY A 260 -3.39 -6.24 -21.71
C GLY A 260 -4.76 -6.54 -21.14
N ALA A 261 -5.49 -5.52 -20.69
CA ALA A 261 -6.83 -5.69 -20.16
C ALA A 261 -7.81 -4.67 -20.76
N TYR A 262 -9.05 -5.11 -20.89
CA TYR A 262 -10.18 -4.32 -21.38
C TYR A 262 -11.35 -4.43 -20.39
N LYS A 263 -11.97 -3.30 -20.08
CA LYS A 263 -13.19 -3.22 -19.27
C LYS A 263 -14.32 -2.66 -20.14
N THR A 264 -15.47 -3.32 -20.15
CA THR A 264 -16.68 -2.80 -20.81
C THR A 264 -17.08 -1.46 -20.19
N ARG A 265 -18.03 -0.76 -20.84
CA ARG A 265 -18.55 0.50 -20.30
C ARG A 265 -19.00 0.32 -18.87
N ASP A 266 -18.62 1.29 -18.03
CA ASP A 266 -18.84 1.33 -16.61
C ASP A 266 -19.22 2.74 -16.15
N ASN A 267 -19.99 2.81 -15.06
CA ASN A 267 -20.30 4.06 -14.40
C ASN A 267 -19.29 4.28 -13.26
N PHE A 268 -18.51 5.34 -13.37
CA PHE A 268 -17.56 5.75 -12.31
C PHE A 268 -17.50 7.29 -12.25
N PHE A 269 -17.10 7.81 -11.11
CA PHE A 269 -16.91 9.25 -10.92
C PHE A 269 -15.57 9.70 -11.52
N ASP A 270 -15.64 10.72 -12.38
CA ASP A 270 -14.47 11.38 -12.98
C ASP A 270 -14.39 12.81 -12.41
N PRO A 271 -13.43 13.14 -11.54
CA PRO A 271 -13.32 14.43 -10.89
C PRO A 271 -12.98 15.56 -11.87
N LEU A 272 -12.39 15.25 -13.03
CA LEU A 272 -12.00 16.22 -14.04
C LEU A 272 -13.03 16.36 -15.17
N ALA A 273 -14.07 15.52 -15.21
CA ALA A 273 -15.10 15.62 -16.23
C ALA A 273 -15.97 16.86 -16.03
N GLU A 274 -16.08 17.69 -17.07
CA GLU A 274 -16.93 18.89 -17.04
C GLU A 274 -18.42 18.50 -16.98
N ARG A 275 -19.16 19.16 -16.10
CA ARG A 275 -20.62 19.05 -15.96
C ARG A 275 -21.26 20.39 -16.19
N THR A 276 -22.29 20.41 -17.05
CA THR A 276 -23.11 21.59 -17.33
C THR A 276 -24.11 21.83 -16.19
N LEU A 277 -24.18 23.05 -15.68
CA LEU A 277 -25.20 23.47 -14.73
C LEU A 277 -26.45 24.01 -15.46
N PHE A 278 -27.61 23.98 -14.80
CA PHE A 278 -28.84 24.54 -15.36
C PHE A 278 -28.79 26.08 -15.59
N THR A 279 -27.79 26.73 -15.00
CA THR A 279 -27.46 28.14 -15.24
C THR A 279 -26.70 28.37 -16.55
N GLY A 280 -26.27 27.32 -17.25
CA GLY A 280 -25.38 27.37 -18.42
C GLY A 280 -23.88 27.43 -18.09
N ALA A 281 -23.50 27.57 -16.82
CA ALA A 281 -22.11 27.47 -16.38
C ALA A 281 -21.64 26.02 -16.35
N THR A 282 -20.31 25.78 -16.34
CA THR A 282 -19.70 24.46 -16.16
C THR A 282 -19.09 24.33 -14.78
N THR A 283 -19.01 23.11 -14.28
CA THR A 283 -18.28 22.71 -13.08
C THR A 283 -17.58 21.38 -13.31
N LEU A 284 -16.56 21.05 -12.53
CA LEU A 284 -15.87 19.76 -12.60
C LEU A 284 -16.53 18.71 -11.71
N GLY A 285 -16.36 17.45 -12.10
CA GLY A 285 -16.79 16.28 -11.36
C GLY A 285 -18.20 15.80 -11.73
N LYS A 286 -18.25 14.64 -12.39
CA LYS A 286 -19.50 13.92 -12.69
C LYS A 286 -19.26 12.42 -12.83
N PHE A 287 -20.33 11.64 -12.70
CA PHE A 287 -20.33 10.26 -13.19
C PHE A 287 -20.26 10.25 -14.71
N VAL A 288 -19.43 9.34 -15.21
CA VAL A 288 -19.25 9.08 -16.65
C VAL A 288 -19.61 7.63 -16.97
N PHE A 289 -19.81 7.34 -18.27
CA PHE A 289 -20.12 6.00 -18.76
C PHE A 289 -19.18 5.65 -19.91
N ARG A 290 -17.98 5.12 -19.56
CA ARG A 290 -16.90 4.89 -20.52
C ARG A 290 -16.34 3.46 -20.39
N PRO A 291 -15.84 2.84 -21.49
CA PRO A 291 -15.02 1.66 -21.43
C PRO A 291 -13.63 2.03 -20.89
N GLY A 292 -12.88 1.03 -20.42
CA GLY A 292 -11.52 1.21 -19.97
C GLY A 292 -10.56 0.24 -20.63
N ASN A 293 -9.30 0.63 -20.76
CA ASN A 293 -8.22 -0.23 -21.23
C ASN A 293 -6.93 0.05 -20.48
N ILE A 294 -6.10 -0.99 -20.36
CA ILE A 294 -4.78 -0.89 -19.77
C ILE A 294 -3.84 -1.86 -20.47
N ILE A 295 -2.61 -1.43 -20.67
CA ILE A 295 -1.50 -2.27 -21.08
C ILE A 295 -0.34 -2.04 -20.12
N TYR A 296 0.30 -3.14 -19.72
CA TYR A 296 1.48 -3.14 -18.85
C TYR A 296 2.51 -4.13 -19.38
N SER A 297 3.77 -3.76 -19.33
CA SER A 297 4.87 -4.63 -19.68
C SER A 297 6.04 -4.38 -18.75
N SER A 298 6.65 -5.46 -18.26
CA SER A 298 7.85 -5.47 -17.43
C SER A 298 8.92 -6.35 -18.04
N LEU A 299 10.08 -5.78 -18.28
CA LEU A 299 11.24 -6.42 -18.86
C LEU A 299 12.35 -6.44 -17.82
N SER A 300 12.92 -7.60 -17.53
CA SER A 300 14.03 -7.72 -16.59
C SER A 300 15.15 -8.60 -17.14
N TYR A 301 16.37 -8.19 -16.84
CA TYR A 301 17.58 -8.95 -17.08
C TYR A 301 18.46 -8.96 -15.84
N ALA A 302 18.90 -10.14 -15.40
CA ALA A 302 19.74 -10.27 -14.22
C ALA A 302 20.85 -11.29 -14.45
N GLN A 303 22.09 -10.86 -14.20
CA GLN A 303 23.28 -11.71 -14.15
C GLN A 303 24.18 -11.29 -13.00
N GLU A 304 25.25 -12.03 -12.72
CA GLU A 304 26.20 -11.67 -11.67
C GLU A 304 26.74 -10.26 -11.90
N GLY A 305 26.49 -9.36 -10.93
CA GLY A 305 26.96 -7.98 -10.95
C GLY A 305 26.14 -7.00 -11.81
N LEU A 306 25.09 -7.45 -12.53
CA LEU A 306 24.24 -6.57 -13.33
C LEU A 306 22.77 -6.97 -13.21
N SER A 307 21.90 -6.01 -12.88
CA SER A 307 20.46 -6.14 -13.06
C SER A 307 19.87 -4.90 -13.70
N VAL A 308 18.96 -5.11 -14.63
CA VAL A 308 18.21 -4.06 -15.33
C VAL A 308 16.75 -4.44 -15.33
N SER A 309 15.87 -3.52 -15.00
CA SER A 309 14.42 -3.66 -15.23
C SER A 309 13.88 -2.42 -15.91
N VAL A 310 12.90 -2.62 -16.79
CA VAL A 310 12.16 -1.55 -17.46
C VAL A 310 10.69 -1.93 -17.44
N GLU A 311 9.87 -1.00 -17.01
CA GLU A 311 8.42 -1.17 -16.95
C GLU A 311 7.74 -0.04 -17.70
N VAL A 312 6.66 -0.37 -18.40
CA VAL A 312 5.82 0.60 -19.09
C VAL A 312 4.35 0.32 -18.82
N LYS A 313 3.57 1.37 -18.66
CA LYS A 313 2.13 1.27 -18.42
C LYS A 313 1.38 2.38 -19.14
N ARG A 314 0.21 2.06 -19.68
CA ARG A 314 -0.79 3.02 -20.17
C ARG A 314 -2.16 2.60 -19.65
N THR A 315 -2.82 3.51 -18.98
CA THR A 315 -4.14 3.31 -18.35
C THR A 315 -5.11 4.37 -18.86
N GLU A 316 -6.29 3.94 -19.26
CA GLU A 316 -7.37 4.82 -19.70
C GLU A 316 -8.71 4.31 -19.15
N ASN A 317 -9.37 5.11 -18.31
CA ASN A 317 -10.70 4.83 -17.73
C ASN A 317 -10.82 3.46 -17.03
N PHE A 318 -9.76 3.00 -16.35
CA PHE A 318 -9.71 1.65 -15.77
C PHE A 318 -10.03 1.62 -14.27
N THR A 319 -10.83 2.56 -13.78
CA THR A 319 -11.41 2.50 -12.42
C THR A 319 -12.35 1.33 -12.32
N PHE A 320 -12.12 0.40 -11.37
CA PHE A 320 -12.96 -0.77 -11.17
C PHE A 320 -13.20 -1.02 -9.69
N ARG A 321 -14.39 -0.65 -9.21
CA ARG A 321 -14.76 -0.65 -7.79
C ARG A 321 -16.04 -1.43 -7.53
N ALA A 322 -16.14 -1.99 -6.31
CA ALA A 322 -17.34 -2.71 -5.86
C ALA A 322 -18.55 -1.77 -5.68
N ASP A 323 -18.30 -0.48 -5.40
CA ASP A 323 -19.31 0.56 -5.30
C ASP A 323 -18.79 1.82 -6.00
N PRO A 324 -19.53 2.42 -6.93
CA PRO A 324 -19.09 3.60 -7.67
C PRO A 324 -19.04 4.90 -6.84
N PHE A 325 -19.59 4.89 -5.64
CA PHE A 325 -19.61 6.03 -4.72
C PHE A 325 -18.42 6.06 -3.75
N VAL A 326 -17.56 5.04 -3.76
CA VAL A 326 -16.36 5.02 -2.94
C VAL A 326 -15.13 5.41 -3.75
N ALA A 327 -14.16 6.01 -3.09
CA ALA A 327 -12.93 6.52 -3.70
C ALA A 327 -11.68 6.05 -2.92
N LEU A 328 -10.52 6.50 -3.38
CA LEU A 328 -9.21 6.25 -2.79
C LEU A 328 -8.94 4.75 -2.62
N ASN A 329 -8.59 4.31 -1.41
CA ASN A 329 -8.25 2.92 -1.08
C ASN A 329 -9.47 2.00 -0.86
N ARG A 330 -10.70 2.48 -1.08
CA ARG A 330 -11.92 1.72 -0.77
C ARG A 330 -12.56 1.10 -2.01
N GLY A 331 -13.10 -0.10 -1.83
CA GLY A 331 -13.88 -0.79 -2.86
C GLY A 331 -13.08 -1.26 -4.08
N LEU A 332 -11.76 -1.21 -4.06
CA LEU A 332 -10.90 -1.61 -5.19
C LEU A 332 -11.08 -3.10 -5.52
N ILE A 333 -11.54 -3.42 -6.73
CA ILE A 333 -11.59 -4.79 -7.26
C ILE A 333 -10.25 -5.17 -7.87
N ASN A 334 -9.59 -4.21 -8.50
CA ASN A 334 -8.34 -4.38 -9.22
C ASN A 334 -7.16 -3.70 -8.50
N PHE A 335 -5.98 -3.99 -8.99
CA PHE A 335 -4.73 -3.35 -8.58
C PHE A 335 -3.95 -2.95 -9.82
N LEU A 336 -3.64 -1.67 -9.96
CA LEU A 336 -2.84 -1.17 -11.06
C LEU A 336 -1.38 -1.07 -10.61
N PRO A 337 -0.42 -1.65 -11.35
CA PRO A 337 0.99 -1.58 -10.99
C PRO A 337 1.46 -0.13 -10.79
N PRO A 338 2.10 0.18 -9.65
CA PRO A 338 2.68 1.51 -9.44
C PRO A 338 3.90 1.70 -10.33
N MET A 339 4.08 2.91 -10.86
CA MET A 339 5.18 3.26 -11.75
C MET A 339 6.17 4.24 -11.10
N ALA A 340 6.14 4.30 -9.77
CA ALA A 340 7.08 5.07 -8.95
C ALA A 340 7.89 4.12 -8.07
N LYS A 341 9.21 4.30 -8.03
CA LYS A 341 10.08 3.55 -7.11
C LYS A 341 9.69 3.85 -5.66
N ILE A 342 9.54 2.81 -4.85
CA ILE A 342 9.34 2.97 -3.40
C ILE A 342 10.69 3.22 -2.75
N HIS A 343 10.86 4.41 -2.17
CA HIS A 343 12.05 4.79 -1.43
C HIS A 343 11.89 4.48 0.06
N THR A 344 12.97 4.03 0.71
CA THR A 344 13.01 3.72 2.14
C THR A 344 13.53 4.88 3.00
N TYR A 345 14.19 5.85 2.39
CA TYR A 345 14.74 7.02 3.07
C TYR A 345 13.66 8.07 3.33
N ARG A 346 13.68 8.69 4.51
CA ARG A 346 12.58 9.53 5.01
C ARG A 346 12.21 10.70 4.10
N LEU A 347 13.18 11.47 3.64
CA LEU A 347 12.90 12.63 2.79
C LEU A 347 12.61 12.21 1.34
N LYS A 348 13.28 11.18 0.83
CA LYS A 348 13.02 10.63 -0.50
C LYS A 348 11.60 10.06 -0.66
N SER A 349 10.99 9.61 0.42
CA SER A 349 9.64 9.03 0.44
C SER A 349 8.55 10.06 0.80
N ARG A 350 8.86 11.36 0.83
CA ARG A 350 7.87 12.38 1.18
C ARG A 350 6.84 12.62 0.08
N TYR A 351 7.25 12.56 -1.18
CA TYR A 351 6.40 12.74 -2.34
C TYR A 351 6.43 11.46 -3.19
N ILE A 352 5.36 10.67 -3.14
CA ILE A 352 5.24 9.41 -3.88
C ILE A 352 4.00 9.49 -4.75
N ALA A 353 4.14 9.15 -6.04
CA ALA A 353 3.03 9.15 -6.97
C ALA A 353 2.01 8.05 -6.66
N ALA A 354 0.76 8.44 -6.47
CA ALA A 354 -0.37 7.52 -6.49
C ALA A 354 -0.66 7.05 -7.91
N THR A 355 -1.04 5.79 -8.07
CA THR A 355 -1.47 5.28 -9.38
C THR A 355 -2.78 5.96 -9.80
N GLN A 356 -2.83 6.47 -11.03
CA GLN A 356 -4.05 7.07 -11.61
C GLN A 356 -4.82 6.02 -12.41
N GLU A 357 -6.11 5.88 -12.10
CA GLU A 357 -6.98 4.86 -12.68
C GLU A 357 -7.62 5.30 -14.01
N ILE A 358 -7.70 6.62 -14.25
CA ILE A 358 -8.46 7.20 -15.37
C ILE A 358 -7.54 7.57 -16.53
N ASN A 359 -6.42 8.23 -16.25
CA ASN A 359 -5.60 8.87 -17.26
C ASN A 359 -4.11 8.85 -16.85
N GLU A 360 -3.37 7.82 -17.28
CA GLU A 360 -1.94 7.70 -16.94
C GLU A 360 -1.17 6.95 -18.02
N GLN A 361 0.01 7.46 -18.36
CA GLN A 361 1.05 6.70 -19.03
C GLN A 361 2.39 6.88 -18.33
N ALA A 362 3.15 5.82 -18.23
CA ALA A 362 4.33 5.80 -17.39
C ALA A 362 5.42 4.87 -17.91
N ILE A 363 6.65 5.25 -17.61
CA ILE A 363 7.83 4.40 -17.74
C ILE A 363 8.64 4.46 -16.46
N GLN A 364 9.10 3.30 -16.01
CA GLN A 364 10.05 3.14 -14.91
C GLN A 364 11.22 2.29 -15.36
N ALA A 365 12.45 2.64 -14.96
CA ALA A 365 13.65 1.85 -15.23
C ALA A 365 14.53 1.82 -13.99
N GLU A 366 15.10 0.66 -13.70
CA GLU A 366 16.11 0.50 -12.66
C GLU A 366 17.33 -0.23 -13.21
N LEU A 367 18.52 0.24 -12.82
CA LEU A 367 19.80 -0.38 -13.12
C LEU A 367 20.58 -0.54 -11.82
N ARG A 368 21.14 -1.72 -11.60
CA ARG A 368 22.17 -1.94 -10.59
C ARG A 368 23.37 -2.59 -11.24
N TYR A 369 24.53 -1.99 -11.04
CA TYR A 369 25.78 -2.47 -11.65
C TYR A 369 26.91 -2.49 -10.62
N GLN A 370 27.56 -3.64 -10.50
CA GLN A 370 28.75 -3.83 -9.69
C GLN A 370 29.98 -3.53 -10.54
N LEU A 371 30.45 -2.27 -10.50
CA LEU A 371 31.67 -1.86 -11.19
C LEU A 371 32.90 -2.66 -10.78
N HIS A 372 32.99 -2.96 -9.48
CA HIS A 372 34.08 -3.69 -8.85
C HIS A 372 33.59 -4.31 -7.53
N LYS A 373 34.32 -5.28 -6.96
CA LYS A 373 33.96 -5.92 -5.67
C LYS A 373 33.64 -4.94 -4.53
N LYS A 374 34.14 -3.71 -4.62
CA LYS A 374 33.94 -2.65 -3.62
C LYS A 374 32.94 -1.57 -4.04
N TRP A 375 32.57 -1.50 -5.31
CA TRP A 375 31.77 -0.40 -5.84
C TRP A 375 30.54 -0.90 -6.56
N ASN A 376 29.37 -0.40 -6.15
CA ASN A 376 28.12 -0.63 -6.83
C ASN A 376 27.47 0.70 -7.20
N ILE A 377 26.91 0.79 -8.40
CA ILE A 377 26.09 1.91 -8.85
C ILE A 377 24.66 1.44 -8.93
N GLY A 378 23.74 2.28 -8.46
CA GLY A 378 22.30 2.18 -8.66
C GLY A 378 21.82 3.40 -9.44
N PHE A 379 20.89 3.17 -10.34
CA PHE A 379 20.15 4.21 -11.05
C PHE A 379 18.69 3.81 -11.08
N ALA A 380 17.80 4.75 -10.79
CA ALA A 380 16.38 4.57 -10.99
C ALA A 380 15.77 5.81 -11.65
N PHE A 381 14.84 5.58 -12.52
CA PHE A 381 14.12 6.59 -13.27
C PHE A 381 12.64 6.24 -13.30
N SER A 382 11.77 7.20 -13.03
CA SER A 382 10.33 7.09 -13.24
C SER A 382 9.83 8.36 -13.90
N ASN A 383 8.95 8.23 -14.89
CA ASN A 383 8.26 9.35 -15.52
C ASN A 383 6.82 8.98 -15.76
N ILE A 384 5.92 9.74 -15.18
CA ILE A 384 4.47 9.54 -15.24
C ILE A 384 3.84 10.82 -15.78
N THR A 385 2.99 10.67 -16.79
CA THR A 385 2.25 11.78 -17.41
C THR A 385 0.79 11.38 -17.61
N THR A 386 -0.06 12.34 -17.84
CA THR A 386 -1.38 12.09 -18.43
C THR A 386 -1.23 11.60 -19.87
N LEU A 387 -2.32 11.14 -20.50
CA LEU A 387 -2.31 10.77 -21.92
C LEU A 387 -2.12 12.01 -22.83
N GLU A 388 -2.46 13.20 -22.33
CA GLU A 388 -2.24 14.51 -22.95
C GLU A 388 -0.81 15.04 -22.78
N GLN A 389 0.07 14.26 -22.11
CA GLN A 389 1.49 14.55 -21.84
C GLN A 389 1.74 15.55 -20.71
N ASP A 390 0.75 15.89 -19.88
CA ASP A 390 0.96 16.70 -18.68
C ASP A 390 1.74 15.93 -17.64
N LEU A 391 2.76 16.55 -17.07
CA LEU A 391 3.63 15.92 -16.08
C LEU A 391 2.89 15.69 -14.76
N LEU A 392 2.81 14.42 -14.33
CA LEU A 392 2.32 14.03 -13.02
C LEU A 392 3.46 13.78 -12.04
N TYR A 393 4.47 13.03 -12.47
CA TYR A 393 5.60 12.66 -11.61
C TYR A 393 6.86 12.39 -12.44
N ARG A 394 8.00 12.79 -11.91
CA ARG A 394 9.31 12.39 -12.42
C ARG A 394 10.26 12.20 -11.26
N ASP A 395 10.98 11.10 -11.26
CA ASP A 395 11.98 10.75 -10.25
C ASP A 395 13.25 10.23 -10.93
N ILE A 396 14.38 10.77 -10.53
CA ILE A 396 15.71 10.34 -10.96
C ILE A 396 16.53 10.14 -9.69
N ASP A 397 16.99 8.92 -9.45
CA ASP A 397 17.75 8.55 -8.27
C ASP A 397 19.05 7.86 -8.68
N ILE A 398 20.18 8.38 -8.21
CA ILE A 398 21.51 7.86 -8.48
C ILE A 398 22.16 7.51 -7.15
N GLU A 399 22.66 6.28 -7.04
CA GLU A 399 23.27 5.74 -5.83
C GLU A 399 24.68 5.20 -6.15
N LEU A 400 25.63 5.48 -5.28
CA LEU A 400 26.97 4.92 -5.30
C LEU A 400 27.29 4.30 -3.95
N THR A 401 27.41 2.98 -3.92
CA THR A 401 27.80 2.25 -2.70
C THR A 401 29.28 1.88 -2.75
N TYR A 402 30.02 2.27 -1.71
CA TYR A 402 31.42 1.93 -1.52
C TYR A 402 31.61 1.02 -0.29
N LYS A 403 32.27 -0.12 -0.47
CA LYS A 403 32.59 -1.10 0.58
C LYS A 403 34.11 -1.18 0.76
N PRO A 404 34.74 -0.27 1.55
CA PRO A 404 36.19 -0.29 1.78
C PRO A 404 36.64 -1.60 2.42
N HIS A 405 35.86 -2.09 3.40
CA HIS A 405 36.08 -3.31 4.15
C HIS A 405 34.79 -4.13 4.31
N ARG A 406 34.90 -5.38 4.76
CA ARG A 406 33.73 -6.27 4.99
C ARG A 406 32.77 -5.77 6.08
N ASN A 407 33.26 -4.94 6.97
CA ASN A 407 32.51 -4.38 8.09
C ASN A 407 31.99 -2.96 7.85
N MET A 408 32.27 -2.35 6.69
CA MET A 408 31.86 -0.98 6.40
C MET A 408 31.24 -0.87 5.01
N SER A 409 30.11 -0.18 4.93
CA SER A 409 29.45 0.20 3.69
C SER A 409 29.07 1.67 3.76
N ILE A 410 29.41 2.42 2.73
CA ILE A 410 29.05 3.83 2.58
C ILE A 410 28.24 3.95 1.31
N LEU A 411 27.07 4.56 1.40
CA LEU A 411 26.21 4.86 0.28
C LEU A 411 26.10 6.38 0.16
N PHE A 412 26.36 6.89 -1.02
CA PHE A 412 26.09 8.27 -1.42
C PHE A 412 25.02 8.25 -2.48
N GLY A 413 24.08 9.16 -2.42
CA GLY A 413 23.09 9.27 -3.45
C GLY A 413 22.53 10.67 -3.61
N VAL A 414 21.86 10.88 -4.73
CA VAL A 414 21.11 12.08 -5.03
C VAL A 414 19.83 11.73 -5.76
N GLN A 415 18.72 12.26 -5.29
CA GLN A 415 17.41 12.17 -5.93
C GLN A 415 16.99 13.54 -6.44
N SER A 416 16.47 13.60 -7.67
CA SER A 416 15.76 14.76 -8.22
C SER A 416 14.35 14.35 -8.55
N GLN A 417 13.37 15.10 -8.05
CA GLN A 417 11.97 14.73 -8.14
C GLN A 417 11.10 15.91 -8.55
N ARG A 418 10.08 15.64 -9.36
CA ARG A 418 8.96 16.52 -9.68
C ARG A 418 7.66 15.83 -9.36
N TYR A 419 6.79 16.49 -8.62
CA TYR A 419 5.56 15.92 -8.10
C TYR A 419 4.39 16.89 -8.27
N ASN A 420 3.37 16.45 -8.98
CA ASN A 420 2.16 17.25 -9.20
C ASN A 420 1.23 17.14 -7.99
N GLN A 421 1.37 18.10 -7.06
CA GLN A 421 0.60 18.13 -5.82
C GLN A 421 -0.88 18.47 -6.07
N GLU A 422 -1.19 19.17 -7.14
CA GLU A 422 -2.57 19.47 -7.53
C GLU A 422 -3.39 18.21 -7.82
N VAL A 423 -2.78 17.26 -8.54
CA VAL A 423 -3.46 15.99 -8.90
C VAL A 423 -3.41 14.98 -7.75
N TYR A 424 -2.25 14.80 -7.11
CA TYR A 424 -2.08 13.73 -6.11
C TYR A 424 -2.61 14.06 -4.72
N GLU A 425 -2.74 15.34 -4.39
CA GLU A 425 -3.21 15.81 -3.08
C GLU A 425 -4.48 16.67 -3.19
N GLU A 426 -5.05 16.78 -4.40
CA GLU A 426 -6.27 17.57 -4.68
C GLU A 426 -6.16 19.03 -4.20
N LYS A 427 -4.96 19.62 -4.30
CA LYS A 427 -4.68 21.00 -3.92
C LYS A 427 -4.71 21.92 -5.14
N PRO A 428 -5.73 22.74 -5.32
CA PRO A 428 -5.86 23.59 -6.51
C PRO A 428 -4.81 24.72 -6.53
N ASP A 429 -4.39 25.12 -7.73
CA ASP A 429 -3.51 26.26 -7.98
C ASP A 429 -2.14 26.21 -7.27
N VAL A 430 -1.60 25.02 -7.03
CA VAL A 430 -0.26 24.85 -6.48
C VAL A 430 0.74 24.48 -7.58
N PRO A 431 1.97 24.98 -7.54
CA PRO A 431 3.00 24.61 -8.52
C PRO A 431 3.43 23.15 -8.33
N ILE A 432 3.96 22.55 -9.41
CA ILE A 432 4.65 21.26 -9.32
C ILE A 432 5.78 21.38 -8.30
N VAL A 433 5.78 20.49 -7.30
CA VAL A 433 6.84 20.43 -6.29
C VAL A 433 8.11 19.91 -6.93
N GLU A 434 9.20 20.65 -6.80
CA GLU A 434 10.53 20.26 -7.29
C GLU A 434 11.49 20.07 -6.12
N THR A 435 12.12 18.88 -6.04
CA THR A 435 13.08 18.58 -4.98
C THR A 435 14.41 18.07 -5.52
N LEU A 436 15.48 18.39 -4.77
CA LEU A 436 16.81 17.79 -4.92
C LEU A 436 17.27 17.32 -3.55
N ILE A 437 17.54 16.00 -3.43
CA ILE A 437 17.83 15.35 -2.15
C ILE A 437 19.16 14.61 -2.21
N PRO A 438 20.31 15.26 -1.89
CA PRO A 438 21.53 14.55 -1.57
C PRO A 438 21.38 13.81 -0.25
N TYR A 439 21.95 12.61 -0.18
CA TYR A 439 21.91 11.78 1.03
C TYR A 439 23.14 10.88 1.15
N VAL A 440 23.44 10.50 2.38
CA VAL A 440 24.54 9.60 2.70
C VAL A 440 24.10 8.62 3.80
N GLU A 441 24.50 7.37 3.66
CA GLU A 441 24.36 6.35 4.68
C GLU A 441 25.69 5.68 4.95
N VAL A 442 26.04 5.48 6.21
CA VAL A 442 27.21 4.74 6.65
C VAL A 442 26.79 3.62 7.57
N LEU A 443 27.01 2.38 7.15
CA LEU A 443 26.83 1.20 7.97
C LEU A 443 28.19 0.69 8.43
N TYR A 444 28.40 0.60 9.73
CA TYR A 444 29.61 0.08 10.34
C TYR A 444 29.30 -1.11 11.27
N LYS A 445 29.80 -2.29 10.93
CA LYS A 445 29.72 -3.51 11.76
C LYS A 445 30.91 -3.51 12.72
N MET A 446 30.66 -3.22 14.00
CA MET A 446 31.68 -3.21 15.05
C MET A 446 32.22 -4.62 15.31
N ASP A 447 31.31 -5.60 15.33
CA ASP A 447 31.58 -7.01 15.44
C ASP A 447 30.45 -7.86 14.81
N ARG A 448 30.41 -9.17 15.10
CA ARG A 448 29.38 -10.09 14.58
C ARG A 448 27.96 -9.79 15.09
N LYS A 449 27.83 -9.07 16.20
CA LYS A 449 26.54 -8.80 16.87
C LYS A 449 26.17 -7.33 16.88
N ARG A 450 27.14 -6.41 16.81
CA ARG A 450 26.88 -4.98 16.96
C ARG A 450 27.16 -4.22 15.68
N SER A 451 26.25 -3.33 15.33
CA SER A 451 26.40 -2.42 14.20
C SER A 451 25.86 -1.02 14.52
N LEU A 452 26.48 -0.04 13.88
CA LEU A 452 26.01 1.34 13.84
C LEU A 452 25.66 1.70 12.41
N ARG A 453 24.55 2.41 12.23
CA ARG A 453 24.12 2.99 10.97
C ARG A 453 23.87 4.47 11.19
N PHE A 454 24.46 5.28 10.35
CA PHE A 454 24.25 6.72 10.28
C PHE A 454 23.60 7.05 8.96
N GLU A 455 22.60 7.91 8.99
CA GLU A 455 21.90 8.37 7.80
C GLU A 455 21.72 9.88 7.89
N PHE A 456 22.00 10.57 6.80
CA PHE A 456 21.81 11.99 6.66
C PHE A 456 21.21 12.30 5.29
N GLN A 457 20.19 13.18 5.27
CA GLN A 457 19.52 13.64 4.07
C GLN A 457 19.27 15.14 4.18
N TYR A 458 19.36 15.84 3.04
CA TYR A 458 18.94 17.21 2.91
C TYR A 458 18.00 17.35 1.72
N MET A 459 16.81 17.91 1.91
CA MET A 459 15.86 18.20 0.84
C MET A 459 15.88 19.70 0.55
N ASN A 460 16.40 20.05 -0.61
CA ASN A 460 16.18 21.36 -1.21
C ASN A 460 14.86 21.31 -2.00
N ILE A 461 13.99 22.29 -1.80
CA ILE A 461 12.68 22.38 -2.46
C ILE A 461 12.58 23.71 -3.22
N GLY A 462 11.80 23.70 -4.32
CA GLY A 462 11.56 24.88 -5.14
C GLY A 462 10.87 26.02 -4.40
N GLN A 463 10.79 27.17 -5.06
CA GLN A 463 10.03 28.32 -4.56
C GLN A 463 8.64 28.37 -5.18
N ASP A 464 7.65 28.77 -4.39
CA ASP A 464 6.35 29.20 -4.90
C ASP A 464 6.42 30.72 -5.12
N GLU A 465 6.67 31.12 -6.37
CA GLU A 465 6.84 32.52 -6.75
C GLU A 465 5.59 33.37 -6.46
N LYS A 466 4.39 32.76 -6.54
CA LYS A 466 3.12 33.45 -6.24
C LYS A 466 2.96 33.73 -4.75
N ALA A 467 3.41 32.79 -3.90
CA ALA A 467 3.27 32.89 -2.46
C ALA A 467 4.45 33.62 -1.80
N GLY A 468 5.60 33.75 -2.47
CA GLY A 468 6.82 34.32 -1.91
C GLY A 468 7.53 33.45 -0.86
N PHE A 469 7.13 32.18 -0.74
CA PHE A 469 7.68 31.18 0.18
C PHE A 469 8.21 29.96 -0.56
N ARG A 470 8.92 29.08 0.16
CA ARG A 470 9.21 27.73 -0.35
C ARG A 470 7.91 26.96 -0.61
N GLN A 471 7.95 26.07 -1.59
CA GLN A 471 6.83 25.17 -1.87
C GLN A 471 6.50 24.30 -0.65
N ASP A 472 5.26 23.90 -0.51
CA ASP A 472 4.73 23.02 0.53
C ASP A 472 5.20 23.41 1.94
N TYR A 473 5.84 22.51 2.68
CA TYR A 473 6.41 22.76 4.01
C TYR A 473 7.84 23.34 3.99
N GLY A 474 8.47 23.51 2.82
CA GLY A 474 9.82 24.05 2.70
C GLY A 474 10.93 23.01 2.77
N GLN A 475 12.14 23.48 3.10
CA GLN A 475 13.37 22.67 3.09
C GLN A 475 13.50 21.82 4.37
N TRP A 476 14.10 20.64 4.21
CA TRP A 476 14.23 19.67 5.30
C TRP A 476 15.65 19.14 5.45
N LEU A 477 16.02 18.93 6.70
CA LEU A 477 17.19 18.17 7.12
C LEU A 477 16.72 16.94 7.88
N PHE A 478 17.29 15.79 7.60
CA PHE A 478 17.03 14.55 8.34
C PHE A 478 18.33 13.89 8.76
N GLY A 479 18.42 13.50 10.02
CA GLY A 479 19.52 12.74 10.57
C GLY A 479 19.02 11.56 11.38
N GLN A 480 19.71 10.40 11.27
CA GLN A 480 19.40 9.19 12.03
C GLN A 480 20.66 8.48 12.48
N VAL A 481 20.62 7.97 13.68
CA VAL A 481 21.61 7.03 14.24
C VAL A 481 20.88 5.80 14.72
N GLU A 482 21.29 4.63 14.23
CA GLU A 482 20.76 3.33 14.64
C GLU A 482 21.89 2.48 15.23
N PHE A 483 21.65 1.91 16.41
CA PHE A 483 22.53 0.95 17.06
C PHE A 483 21.82 -0.39 17.23
N SER A 484 22.36 -1.43 16.60
CA SER A 484 21.79 -2.77 16.64
C SER A 484 22.67 -3.73 17.41
N ILE A 485 22.04 -4.57 18.25
CA ILE A 485 22.64 -5.70 18.99
C ILE A 485 21.92 -6.97 18.58
N ALA A 486 22.43 -7.59 17.53
CA ALA A 486 21.85 -8.81 16.97
C ALA A 486 21.84 -9.98 17.96
N PRO A 487 20.76 -10.82 17.98
CA PRO A 487 19.58 -10.70 17.14
C PRO A 487 18.43 -9.91 17.81
N LYS A 488 18.64 -9.32 19.00
CA LYS A 488 17.55 -8.95 19.90
C LYS A 488 17.16 -7.47 19.87
N TRP A 489 18.12 -6.56 19.90
CA TRP A 489 17.85 -5.15 20.17
C TRP A 489 18.26 -4.25 19.01
N THR A 490 17.43 -3.24 18.74
CA THR A 490 17.77 -2.10 17.89
C THR A 490 17.26 -0.82 18.56
N PHE A 491 18.13 0.18 18.63
CA PHE A 491 17.84 1.51 19.16
C PHE A 491 18.05 2.51 18.04
N THR A 492 17.07 3.39 17.81
CA THR A 492 17.14 4.41 16.77
C THR A 492 16.81 5.77 17.36
N VAL A 493 17.59 6.77 17.00
CA VAL A 493 17.33 8.18 17.27
C VAL A 493 17.37 8.91 15.94
N SER A 494 16.34 9.69 15.64
CA SER A 494 16.29 10.50 14.43
C SER A 494 15.61 11.84 14.69
N ASP A 495 15.94 12.81 13.86
CA ASP A 495 15.28 14.10 13.83
C ASP A 495 15.08 14.55 12.38
N MET A 496 13.90 15.09 12.10
CA MET A 496 13.58 15.76 10.84
C MET A 496 13.32 17.23 11.16
N PHE A 497 14.16 18.10 10.66
CA PHE A 497 14.12 19.53 10.94
C PHE A 497 13.73 20.33 9.71
N ASN A 498 12.71 21.18 9.85
CA ASN A 498 12.28 22.10 8.81
C ASN A 498 13.18 23.34 8.83
N VAL A 499 14.22 23.34 7.98
CA VAL A 499 15.31 24.34 8.03
C VAL A 499 14.88 25.70 7.50
N ASP A 500 14.11 25.71 6.40
CA ASP A 500 13.62 26.89 5.72
C ASP A 500 12.12 26.65 5.45
N PRO A 501 11.25 27.13 6.36
CA PRO A 501 9.82 26.85 6.33
C PRO A 501 9.14 27.37 5.06
N GLY A 502 8.18 26.59 4.56
CA GLY A 502 7.43 26.89 3.35
C GLY A 502 6.01 27.40 3.59
N LYS A 503 5.25 27.50 2.51
CA LYS A 503 3.88 28.00 2.49
C LYS A 503 2.97 27.32 3.54
N ASN A 504 3.08 25.99 3.70
CA ASN A 504 2.23 25.20 4.59
C ASN A 504 2.82 24.99 5.99
N SER A 505 4.01 25.54 6.27
CA SER A 505 4.59 25.47 7.62
C SER A 505 3.79 26.29 8.62
N PRO A 506 3.74 25.86 9.90
CA PRO A 506 3.09 26.60 10.97
C PRO A 506 3.62 28.03 11.12
N VAL A 507 2.81 28.89 11.70
CA VAL A 507 3.14 30.29 11.98
C VAL A 507 3.10 30.55 13.49
N ASP A 508 3.88 31.52 13.95
CA ASP A 508 3.81 32.03 15.32
C ASP A 508 2.65 33.03 15.49
N GLU A 509 2.56 33.63 16.68
CA GLU A 509 1.55 34.64 17.00
C GLU A 509 1.68 35.93 16.17
N ASN A 510 2.85 36.17 15.59
CA ASN A 510 3.12 37.33 14.73
C ASN A 510 2.83 37.06 13.26
N GLY A 511 2.56 35.79 12.89
CA GLY A 511 2.37 35.32 11.52
C GLY A 511 3.66 34.89 10.81
N ASP A 512 4.79 34.85 11.51
CA ASP A 512 6.06 34.41 10.95
C ASP A 512 6.14 32.87 10.91
N LYS A 513 6.75 32.33 9.86
CA LYS A 513 6.92 30.88 9.69
C LYS A 513 7.89 30.31 10.70
N ILE A 514 7.53 29.16 11.30
CA ILE A 514 8.31 28.52 12.36
C ILE A 514 9.03 27.28 11.83
N ALA A 515 10.35 27.24 12.11
CA ALA A 515 11.16 26.04 11.92
C ALA A 515 10.94 25.06 13.08
N ILE A 516 10.53 23.81 12.77
CA ILE A 516 10.14 22.83 13.78
C ILE A 516 11.00 21.58 13.66
N HIS A 517 11.39 21.03 14.81
CA HIS A 517 12.00 19.73 14.97
C HIS A 517 10.94 18.64 15.16
N TYR A 518 11.16 17.50 14.51
CA TYR A 518 10.32 16.29 14.58
C TYR A 518 11.16 15.10 15.06
N PRO A 519 11.52 15.09 16.37
CA PRO A 519 12.33 14.02 16.95
C PRO A 519 11.56 12.70 17.00
N ARG A 520 12.31 11.59 16.87
CA ARG A 520 11.82 10.23 17.01
C ARG A 520 12.85 9.36 17.70
N PHE A 521 12.38 8.52 18.64
CA PHE A 521 13.17 7.54 19.36
C PHE A 521 12.48 6.18 19.24
N ASP A 522 13.19 5.15 18.80
CA ASP A 522 12.63 3.81 18.69
C ASP A 522 13.49 2.80 19.43
N ILE A 523 12.83 1.86 20.09
CA ILE A 523 13.41 0.67 20.70
C ILE A 523 12.70 -0.53 20.10
N PHE A 524 13.44 -1.40 19.45
CA PHE A 524 12.92 -2.68 18.94
C PHE A 524 13.53 -3.83 19.74
N TYR A 525 12.67 -4.79 20.10
CA TYR A 525 13.08 -6.03 20.74
C TYR A 525 12.51 -7.23 19.99
N ASN A 526 13.39 -8.12 19.56
CA ASN A 526 13.03 -9.36 18.88
C ASN A 526 13.31 -10.55 19.80
N HIS A 527 12.31 -11.41 19.97
CA HIS A 527 12.46 -12.66 20.72
C HIS A 527 11.76 -13.81 19.98
N LYS A 528 12.55 -14.73 19.42
CA LYS A 528 12.04 -15.80 18.53
C LYS A 528 11.19 -15.20 17.41
N ALA A 529 9.93 -15.58 17.33
CA ALA A 529 8.96 -15.10 16.35
C ALA A 529 8.18 -13.84 16.78
N ASN A 530 8.61 -13.21 17.88
CA ASN A 530 7.93 -12.02 18.43
C ASN A 530 8.80 -10.78 18.23
N ARG A 531 8.18 -9.70 17.77
CA ARG A 531 8.77 -8.38 17.66
C ARG A 531 7.94 -7.37 18.45
N PHE A 532 8.61 -6.61 19.29
CA PHE A 532 8.04 -5.51 20.06
C PHE A 532 8.73 -4.22 19.65
N SER A 533 7.99 -3.14 19.59
CA SER A 533 8.57 -1.80 19.45
C SER A 533 7.91 -0.82 20.41
N LEU A 534 8.74 0.10 20.92
CA LEU A 534 8.31 1.25 21.69
C LEU A 534 8.95 2.48 21.05
N SER A 535 8.14 3.47 20.70
CA SER A 535 8.59 4.65 19.98
C SER A 535 7.99 5.91 20.58
N TYR A 536 8.78 6.94 20.77
CA TYR A 536 8.29 8.31 20.84
C TYR A 536 8.36 8.91 19.43
N VAL A 537 7.28 9.50 18.96
CA VAL A 537 7.18 10.02 17.60
C VAL A 537 6.56 11.40 17.63
N LYS A 538 7.25 12.38 17.05
CA LYS A 538 6.66 13.63 16.59
C LYS A 538 6.73 13.64 15.07
N GLN A 539 5.60 13.85 14.38
CA GLN A 539 5.49 13.68 12.94
C GLN A 539 4.62 14.77 12.33
N VAL A 540 5.09 15.37 11.24
CA VAL A 540 4.29 16.24 10.37
C VAL A 540 3.29 15.40 9.57
N GLU A 541 2.15 15.96 9.22
CA GLU A 541 1.21 15.34 8.29
C GLU A 541 1.85 15.09 6.92
N GLY A 542 1.32 14.12 6.20
CA GLY A 542 1.80 13.80 4.87
C GLY A 542 1.07 12.63 4.24
N VAL A 543 1.34 12.39 2.97
CA VAL A 543 0.79 11.26 2.23
C VAL A 543 1.70 10.04 2.41
N VAL A 544 1.10 8.91 2.78
CA VAL A 544 1.78 7.61 2.89
C VAL A 544 1.21 6.68 1.84
N CYS A 545 2.10 6.07 1.06
CA CYS A 545 1.73 5.20 -0.04
C CYS A 545 2.34 3.82 0.09
N THR A 546 1.57 2.79 -0.30
CA THR A 546 2.04 1.42 -0.48
C THR A 546 1.49 0.90 -1.80
N GLY A 547 2.35 0.41 -2.70
CA GLY A 547 1.92 -0.15 -3.98
C GLY A 547 1.09 0.82 -4.84
N GLY A 548 1.41 2.13 -4.86
CA GLY A 548 0.70 3.12 -5.64
C GLY A 548 -0.66 3.57 -5.07
N ILE A 549 -1.06 3.02 -3.93
CA ILE A 549 -2.27 3.41 -3.20
C ILE A 549 -1.86 4.23 -1.99
N CYS A 550 -2.45 5.40 -1.85
CA CYS A 550 -2.04 6.38 -0.87
C CYS A 550 -3.17 6.75 0.10
N ARG A 551 -2.80 7.21 1.29
CA ARG A 551 -3.70 7.87 2.23
C ARG A 551 -2.99 9.04 2.90
N LEU A 552 -3.76 10.00 3.37
CA LEU A 552 -3.26 11.04 4.25
C LEU A 552 -2.99 10.44 5.64
N GLU A 553 -1.81 10.67 6.20
CA GLU A 553 -1.49 10.42 7.60
C GLU A 553 -1.44 11.76 8.33
N PRO A 554 -2.28 11.98 9.35
CA PRO A 554 -2.31 13.26 10.07
C PRO A 554 -1.05 13.45 10.89
N ALA A 555 -0.81 14.69 11.32
CA ALA A 555 0.23 15.00 12.26
C ALA A 555 0.07 14.16 13.54
N PHE A 556 1.20 13.72 14.11
CA PHE A 556 1.20 12.89 15.31
C PHE A 556 2.26 13.36 16.29
N ASN A 557 1.88 13.41 17.57
CA ASN A 557 2.81 13.54 18.68
C ASN A 557 2.40 12.58 19.78
N GLY A 558 3.33 11.71 20.23
CA GLY A 558 3.00 10.74 21.26
C GLY A 558 3.92 9.52 21.32
N VAL A 559 3.48 8.53 22.09
CA VAL A 559 4.18 7.25 22.23
C VAL A 559 3.40 6.16 21.50
N ARG A 560 4.11 5.38 20.68
CA ARG A 560 3.57 4.20 19.97
C ARG A 560 4.18 2.93 20.55
N PHE A 561 3.35 1.96 20.82
CA PHE A 561 3.77 0.59 21.12
C PHE A 561 3.22 -0.33 20.04
N SER A 562 4.04 -1.24 19.52
CA SER A 562 3.54 -2.29 18.61
C SER A 562 4.10 -3.66 18.97
N VAL A 563 3.30 -4.67 18.68
CA VAL A 563 3.67 -6.08 18.80
C VAL A 563 3.26 -6.83 17.55
N THR A 564 4.17 -7.65 17.04
CA THR A 564 3.88 -8.70 16.05
C THR A 564 4.39 -10.01 16.62
N SER A 565 3.51 -11.00 16.70
CA SER A 565 3.78 -12.31 17.32
C SER A 565 3.20 -13.42 16.45
N THR A 566 3.97 -14.50 16.27
CA THR A 566 3.48 -15.76 15.69
C THR A 566 3.73 -16.89 16.66
N PHE A 567 2.80 -17.81 16.82
CA PHE A 567 2.86 -18.93 17.76
C PHE A 567 2.18 -20.18 17.23
#